data_267f4a026e246effb2e1a551e35e71b2
#
_entry.id   267f4a026e246effb2e1a551e35e71b2
#
_cell.length_a   1.000
_cell.length_b   1.000
_cell.length_c   1.000
_cell.angle_alpha   90.00
_cell.angle_beta   90.00
_cell.angle_gamma   90.00
#
_symmetry.space_group_name_H-M   'P 1'
#
loop_
_entity.id
_entity.type
_entity.pdbx_description
1 polymer ?
#
loop_
_entity_poly.entity_id
_entity_poly.type
_entity_poly.pdbx_seq_one_letter_code
_entity_poly.pdbx_strand_id
1 'polypeptide(L)'
;NAMNNAMHKDTVMVKLNPSSRGKRQEGEVVKIIKRGMDGIVGTYQSVKGYGFVIPDDKKIADDIFISSGDSMGAVTGHKVVVKITKPAGQKRKNPEGKIIEILGHIDDPGVDILSIIRQFNLPTDFPEDVMKQTESIPSVIDQEEAKKREDLRDVTMVTIDGEDAKDLDDAVSVEVLENG
;
A
#
# COMPACT_ATOMS: atom_id res chain seq x y z
N ASN A 1 16.78 -25.63 -0.85
CA ASN A 1 15.87 -24.58 -1.30
C ASN A 1 16.67 -23.34 -1.67
N ALA A 2 16.80 -23.06 -2.97
CA ALA A 2 17.63 -21.95 -3.50
C ALA A 2 17.20 -20.56 -2.99
N MET A 3 15.96 -20.41 -2.51
CA MET A 3 15.42 -19.16 -1.97
C MET A 3 15.87 -18.84 -0.54
N ASN A 4 16.36 -19.81 0.22
CA ASN A 4 16.88 -19.63 1.60
C ASN A 4 15.98 -18.75 2.49
N ASN A 5 14.68 -19.03 2.53
CA ASN A 5 13.64 -18.27 3.27
C ASN A 5 13.46 -16.79 2.83
N ALA A 6 13.96 -16.42 1.66
CA ALA A 6 13.63 -15.14 1.07
C ALA A 6 12.16 -15.09 0.66
N MET A 7 11.53 -13.96 0.93
CA MET A 7 10.13 -13.68 0.61
C MET A 7 10.04 -12.67 -0.54
N HIS A 8 8.84 -12.49 -1.06
CA HIS A 8 8.57 -11.49 -2.09
C HIS A 8 9.04 -10.09 -1.64
N LYS A 9 9.66 -9.34 -2.56
CA LYS A 9 10.25 -8.00 -2.34
C LYS A 9 11.47 -7.94 -1.39
N ASP A 10 11.96 -9.06 -0.86
CA ASP A 10 13.20 -9.04 -0.07
C ASP A 10 14.38 -8.62 -0.96
N THR A 11 15.27 -7.78 -0.40
CA THR A 11 16.60 -7.54 -0.99
C THR A 11 17.54 -8.61 -0.50
N VAL A 12 18.12 -9.35 -1.42
CA VAL A 12 18.92 -10.54 -1.10
C VAL A 12 20.30 -10.51 -1.74
N MET A 13 21.24 -11.19 -1.12
CA MET A 13 22.53 -11.52 -1.73
C MET A 13 22.42 -12.88 -2.38
N VAL A 14 22.77 -12.98 -3.66
CA VAL A 14 22.72 -14.22 -4.44
C VAL A 14 24.13 -14.63 -4.84
N LYS A 15 24.45 -15.90 -4.63
CA LYS A 15 25.63 -16.55 -5.19
C LYS A 15 25.28 -17.17 -6.53
N LEU A 16 25.93 -16.73 -7.58
CA LEU A 16 25.73 -17.27 -8.93
C LEU A 16 26.39 -18.63 -9.08
N ASN A 17 25.72 -19.55 -9.77
CA ASN A 17 26.25 -20.87 -10.08
C ASN A 17 27.17 -20.78 -11.32
N PRO A 18 28.41 -21.32 -11.23
CA PRO A 18 29.42 -21.16 -12.31
C PRO A 18 29.11 -21.89 -13.62
N SER A 19 28.10 -22.76 -13.66
CA SER A 19 27.91 -23.74 -14.76
C SER A 19 26.69 -23.50 -15.63
N SER A 20 26.17 -22.32 -15.74
CA SER A 20 25.08 -22.03 -16.69
C SER A 20 25.64 -21.76 -18.10
N ARG A 21 26.06 -22.80 -18.82
CA ARG A 21 26.19 -22.80 -20.27
C ARG A 21 24.80 -22.79 -20.89
N GLY A 22 24.09 -21.68 -20.82
CA GLY A 22 22.77 -21.60 -21.43
C GLY A 22 21.95 -20.46 -20.84
N LYS A 23 21.13 -19.94 -21.61
CA LYS A 23 20.24 -18.78 -21.64
C LYS A 23 19.75 -18.13 -20.34
N ARG A 24 19.91 -18.71 -19.13
CA ARG A 24 19.51 -18.09 -17.86
C ARG A 24 20.56 -18.38 -16.79
N GLN A 25 21.04 -17.32 -16.14
CA GLN A 25 21.92 -17.44 -14.98
C GLN A 25 21.10 -17.93 -13.77
N GLU A 26 21.57 -19.00 -13.13
CA GLU A 26 21.00 -19.55 -11.91
C GLU A 26 21.85 -19.15 -10.72
N GLY A 27 21.22 -19.03 -9.55
CA GLY A 27 21.90 -18.69 -8.32
C GLY A 27 21.13 -19.13 -7.09
N GLU A 28 21.79 -19.04 -5.95
CA GLU A 28 21.24 -19.37 -4.64
C GLU A 28 21.28 -18.15 -3.74
N VAL A 29 20.19 -17.87 -3.01
CA VAL A 29 20.14 -16.81 -2.00
C VAL A 29 21.03 -17.23 -0.83
N VAL A 30 22.08 -16.45 -0.58
CA VAL A 30 23.01 -16.70 0.54
C VAL A 30 22.68 -15.87 1.77
N LYS A 31 22.04 -14.71 1.60
CA LYS A 31 21.70 -13.82 2.70
C LYS A 31 20.54 -12.92 2.33
N ILE A 32 19.62 -12.67 3.27
CA ILE A 32 18.63 -11.61 3.21
C ILE A 32 19.27 -10.35 3.77
N ILE A 33 19.37 -9.29 2.94
CA ILE A 33 19.96 -8.00 3.31
C ILE A 33 18.92 -7.13 3.98
N LYS A 34 17.71 -7.07 3.38
CA LYS A 34 16.59 -6.26 3.87
C LYS A 34 15.28 -6.99 3.57
N ARG A 35 14.38 -7.03 4.52
CA ARG A 35 13.00 -7.48 4.30
C ARG A 35 12.26 -6.45 3.45
N GLY A 36 11.54 -6.94 2.45
CA GLY A 36 10.82 -6.08 1.49
C GLY A 36 9.44 -5.64 1.96
N MET A 37 8.91 -6.28 2.99
CA MET A 37 7.60 -5.97 3.57
C MET A 37 7.73 -5.86 5.09
N ASP A 38 7.21 -4.77 5.65
CA ASP A 38 7.16 -4.55 7.10
C ASP A 38 6.01 -5.35 7.75
N GLY A 39 5.00 -5.69 6.95
CA GLY A 39 3.85 -6.50 7.36
C GLY A 39 3.23 -7.25 6.18
N ILE A 40 2.55 -8.34 6.49
CA ILE A 40 1.78 -9.15 5.54
C ILE A 40 0.33 -9.00 5.90
N VAL A 41 -0.48 -8.57 4.94
CA VAL A 41 -1.94 -8.49 5.08
C VAL A 41 -2.56 -9.85 4.81
N GLY A 42 -3.53 -10.22 5.61
CA GLY A 42 -4.26 -11.47 5.42
C GLY A 42 -5.48 -11.59 6.33
N THR A 43 -6.20 -12.70 6.19
CA THR A 43 -7.40 -13.00 6.98
C THR A 43 -7.06 -13.97 8.11
N TYR A 44 -7.38 -13.58 9.33
CA TYR A 44 -7.16 -14.42 10.51
C TYR A 44 -8.24 -15.48 10.66
N GLN A 45 -7.82 -16.70 10.97
CA GLN A 45 -8.68 -17.82 11.35
C GLN A 45 -8.25 -18.34 12.71
N SER A 46 -9.15 -18.24 13.69
CA SER A 46 -8.93 -18.74 15.05
C SER A 46 -9.16 -20.24 15.12
N VAL A 47 -8.28 -20.93 15.81
CA VAL A 47 -8.42 -22.33 16.20
C VAL A 47 -8.28 -22.38 17.73
N LYS A 48 -8.71 -23.44 18.37
CA LYS A 48 -8.64 -23.56 19.83
C LYS A 48 -7.19 -23.44 20.31
N GLY A 49 -6.84 -22.30 20.93
CA GLY A 49 -5.51 -22.02 21.51
C GLY A 49 -4.45 -21.43 20.58
N TYR A 50 -4.74 -21.23 19.29
CA TYR A 50 -3.87 -20.59 18.29
C TYR A 50 -4.67 -20.14 17.07
N GLY A 51 -4.03 -19.63 16.05
CA GLY A 51 -4.67 -19.31 14.78
C GLY A 51 -3.70 -19.29 13.62
N PHE A 52 -4.26 -19.03 12.45
CA PHE A 52 -3.52 -18.83 11.21
C PHE A 52 -3.95 -17.54 10.53
N VAL A 53 -3.04 -16.91 9.84
CA VAL A 53 -3.36 -15.85 8.88
C VAL A 53 -3.12 -16.37 7.48
N ILE A 54 -4.17 -16.32 6.67
CA ILE A 54 -4.14 -16.63 5.25
C ILE A 54 -3.75 -15.35 4.53
N PRO A 55 -2.54 -15.26 3.90
CA PRO A 55 -2.11 -14.05 3.22
C PRO A 55 -2.98 -13.71 2.01
N ASP A 56 -3.24 -12.41 1.80
CA ASP A 56 -3.95 -11.93 0.60
C ASP A 56 -3.08 -11.99 -0.65
N ASP A 57 -1.77 -11.83 -0.50
CA ASP A 57 -0.81 -11.99 -1.60
C ASP A 57 -0.58 -13.47 -1.90
N LYS A 58 -1.11 -13.93 -3.02
CA LYS A 58 -0.98 -15.32 -3.52
C LYS A 58 0.47 -15.76 -3.77
N LYS A 59 1.44 -14.84 -3.77
CA LYS A 59 2.87 -15.17 -3.86
C LYS A 59 3.44 -15.70 -2.54
N ILE A 60 2.70 -15.52 -1.44
CA ILE A 60 3.00 -16.11 -0.14
C ILE A 60 2.16 -17.37 -0.02
N ALA A 61 2.80 -18.52 -0.25
CA ALA A 61 2.09 -19.80 -0.40
C ALA A 61 1.67 -20.44 0.94
N ASP A 62 2.33 -20.08 2.03
CA ASP A 62 2.13 -20.71 3.33
C ASP A 62 1.33 -19.81 4.27
N ASP A 63 0.36 -20.41 4.96
CA ASP A 63 -0.36 -19.73 6.04
C ASP A 63 0.59 -19.42 7.20
N ILE A 64 0.36 -18.28 7.85
CA ILE A 64 1.22 -17.80 8.94
C ILE A 64 0.62 -18.26 10.27
N PHE A 65 1.37 -19.06 11.02
CA PHE A 65 0.97 -19.49 12.35
C PHE A 65 1.06 -18.33 13.34
N ILE A 66 -0.02 -18.16 14.14
CA ILE A 66 -0.14 -17.14 15.20
C ILE A 66 -0.40 -17.81 16.52
N SER A 67 0.48 -17.63 17.49
CA SER A 67 0.23 -18.09 18.85
C SER A 67 -0.90 -17.27 19.52
N SER A 68 -1.54 -17.80 20.54
CA SER A 68 -2.60 -17.07 21.25
C SER A 68 -2.13 -15.74 21.84
N GLY A 69 -0.88 -15.68 22.30
CA GLY A 69 -0.27 -14.47 22.85
C GLY A 69 0.05 -13.39 21.79
N ASP A 70 0.13 -13.79 20.53
CA ASP A 70 0.48 -12.91 19.40
C ASP A 70 -0.73 -12.52 18.53
N SER A 71 -1.94 -12.95 18.92
CA SER A 71 -3.18 -12.75 18.17
C SER A 71 -3.79 -11.36 18.34
N MET A 72 -3.33 -10.57 19.31
CA MET A 72 -3.83 -9.21 19.57
C MET A 72 -5.37 -9.15 19.78
N GLY A 73 -6.00 -10.30 20.19
CA GLY A 73 -7.44 -10.40 20.32
C GLY A 73 -8.22 -10.53 19.02
N ALA A 74 -7.54 -10.81 17.90
CA ALA A 74 -8.22 -11.04 16.63
C ALA A 74 -9.15 -12.26 16.71
N VAL A 75 -10.28 -12.17 16.01
CA VAL A 75 -11.24 -13.26 15.81
C VAL A 75 -11.30 -13.69 14.36
N THR A 76 -11.84 -14.87 14.10
CA THR A 76 -12.01 -15.38 12.73
C THR A 76 -12.73 -14.35 11.85
N GLY A 77 -12.20 -14.10 10.66
CA GLY A 77 -12.72 -13.10 9.72
C GLY A 77 -12.07 -11.72 9.83
N HIS A 78 -11.25 -11.46 10.86
CA HIS A 78 -10.51 -10.20 10.90
C HIS A 78 -9.44 -10.15 9.80
N LYS A 79 -9.40 -9.03 9.09
CA LYS A 79 -8.28 -8.59 8.27
C LYS A 79 -7.21 -8.02 9.19
N VAL A 80 -5.99 -8.51 9.05
CA VAL A 80 -4.89 -8.20 9.96
C VAL A 80 -3.59 -7.93 9.20
N VAL A 81 -2.69 -7.18 9.83
CA VAL A 81 -1.31 -7.04 9.39
C VAL A 81 -0.44 -7.88 10.31
N VAL A 82 0.39 -8.75 9.73
CA VAL A 82 1.25 -9.68 10.48
C VAL A 82 2.70 -9.40 10.18
N LYS A 83 3.51 -9.32 11.24
CA LYS A 83 4.97 -9.32 11.15
C LYS A 83 5.49 -10.73 11.35
N ILE A 84 6.31 -11.23 10.42
CA ILE A 84 6.95 -12.55 10.57
C ILE A 84 8.00 -12.48 11.68
N THR A 85 7.87 -13.38 12.66
CA THR A 85 8.81 -13.55 13.77
C THR A 85 9.80 -14.66 13.52
N LYS A 86 9.33 -15.75 12.87
CA LYS A 86 10.20 -16.88 12.49
C LYS A 86 9.81 -17.36 11.08
N PRO A 87 10.74 -17.38 10.13
CA PRO A 87 10.46 -17.90 8.79
C PRO A 87 10.20 -19.41 8.82
N ALA A 88 9.51 -19.90 7.80
CA ALA A 88 9.39 -21.33 7.55
C ALA A 88 10.80 -21.96 7.43
N GLY A 89 10.97 -23.18 7.89
CA GLY A 89 12.25 -23.86 7.87
C GLY A 89 12.11 -25.39 7.79
N GLN A 90 13.24 -26.11 7.76
CA GLN A 90 13.22 -27.58 7.60
C GLN A 90 12.39 -28.32 8.65
N LYS A 91 12.27 -27.77 9.87
CA LYS A 91 11.51 -28.37 10.98
C LYS A 91 10.11 -27.81 11.13
N ARG A 92 9.74 -26.74 10.42
CA ARG A 92 8.47 -26.06 10.53
C ARG A 92 7.93 -25.75 9.14
N LYS A 93 6.75 -26.25 8.87
CA LYS A 93 6.12 -26.10 7.57
C LYS A 93 5.64 -24.65 7.35
N ASN A 94 5.10 -24.04 8.38
CA ASN A 94 4.53 -22.69 8.32
C ASN A 94 5.44 -21.66 9.00
N PRO A 95 5.54 -20.42 8.48
CA PRO A 95 6.16 -19.32 9.19
C PRO A 95 5.36 -18.96 10.45
N GLU A 96 6.02 -18.45 11.49
CA GLU A 96 5.35 -17.90 12.67
C GLU A 96 5.33 -16.37 12.56
N GLY A 97 4.22 -15.78 12.99
CA GLY A 97 4.03 -14.34 12.97
C GLY A 97 3.35 -13.81 14.22
N LYS A 98 3.35 -12.50 14.34
CA LYS A 98 2.64 -11.72 15.35
C LYS A 98 1.75 -10.71 14.63
N ILE A 99 0.47 -10.64 15.01
CA ILE A 99 -0.43 -9.58 14.55
C ILE A 99 0.06 -8.26 15.14
N ILE A 100 0.21 -7.25 14.28
CA ILE A 100 0.65 -5.90 14.66
C ILE A 100 -0.44 -4.85 14.44
N GLU A 101 -1.47 -5.17 13.64
CA GLU A 101 -2.61 -4.30 13.39
C GLU A 101 -3.83 -5.16 13.03
N ILE A 102 -5.02 -4.78 13.53
CA ILE A 102 -6.31 -5.32 13.12
C ILE A 102 -7.00 -4.23 12.30
N LEU A 103 -7.32 -4.53 11.04
CA LEU A 103 -7.93 -3.58 10.11
C LEU A 103 -9.46 -3.52 10.26
N GLY A 104 -10.09 -4.59 10.75
CA GLY A 104 -11.52 -4.77 10.90
C GLY A 104 -11.96 -6.17 10.46
N HIS A 105 -13.26 -6.44 10.48
CA HIS A 105 -13.80 -7.69 9.94
C HIS A 105 -13.90 -7.61 8.42
N ILE A 106 -13.76 -8.74 7.74
CA ILE A 106 -13.77 -8.80 6.25
C ILE A 106 -15.07 -8.24 5.64
N ASP A 107 -16.16 -8.25 6.41
CA ASP A 107 -17.47 -7.73 6.00
C ASP A 107 -17.69 -6.25 6.40
N ASP A 108 -16.75 -5.63 7.11
CA ASP A 108 -16.87 -4.23 7.52
C ASP A 108 -16.57 -3.30 6.32
N PRO A 109 -17.37 -2.23 6.14
CA PRO A 109 -17.15 -1.26 5.06
C PRO A 109 -15.77 -0.62 5.12
N GLY A 110 -15.05 -0.61 3.99
CA GLY A 110 -13.74 0.05 3.83
C GLY A 110 -12.54 -0.79 4.28
N VAL A 111 -12.74 -1.97 4.87
CA VAL A 111 -11.64 -2.86 5.29
C VAL A 111 -10.91 -3.45 4.08
N ASP A 112 -11.59 -3.64 2.97
CA ASP A 112 -11.01 -4.01 1.68
C ASP A 112 -10.01 -2.95 1.20
N ILE A 113 -10.39 -1.67 1.22
CA ILE A 113 -9.53 -0.54 0.85
C ILE A 113 -8.34 -0.43 1.81
N LEU A 114 -8.58 -0.50 3.13
CA LEU A 114 -7.50 -0.48 4.12
C LEU A 114 -6.51 -1.63 3.92
N SER A 115 -6.99 -2.82 3.57
CA SER A 115 -6.16 -3.98 3.28
C SER A 115 -5.23 -3.71 2.08
N ILE A 116 -5.73 -3.09 1.02
CA ILE A 116 -4.94 -2.68 -0.15
C ILE A 116 -3.89 -1.63 0.25
N ILE A 117 -4.29 -0.61 0.99
CA ILE A 117 -3.40 0.46 1.47
C ILE A 117 -2.22 -0.16 2.25
N ARG A 118 -2.50 -1.06 3.19
CA ARG A 118 -1.46 -1.73 3.99
C ARG A 118 -0.61 -2.70 3.18
N GLN A 119 -1.22 -3.46 2.25
CA GLN A 119 -0.52 -4.41 1.38
C GLN A 119 0.52 -3.71 0.48
N PHE A 120 0.20 -2.53 -0.01
CA PHE A 120 1.08 -1.73 -0.87
C PHE A 120 1.91 -0.70 -0.10
N ASN A 121 1.74 -0.63 1.23
CA ASN A 121 2.41 0.34 2.09
C ASN A 121 2.22 1.77 1.59
N LEU A 122 0.98 2.11 1.22
CA LEU A 122 0.62 3.46 0.77
C LEU A 122 0.60 4.40 1.99
N PRO A 123 1.13 5.61 1.87
CA PRO A 123 1.04 6.60 2.94
C PRO A 123 -0.43 7.01 3.14
N THR A 124 -0.86 7.09 4.40
CA THR A 124 -2.21 7.53 4.79
C THR A 124 -2.24 8.96 5.30
N ASP A 125 -1.08 9.47 5.66
CA ASP A 125 -0.92 10.81 6.20
C ASP A 125 0.12 11.58 5.38
N PHE A 126 -0.06 12.89 5.27
CA PHE A 126 0.95 13.75 4.68
C PHE A 126 2.12 13.93 5.65
N PRO A 127 3.38 13.96 5.15
CA PRO A 127 4.54 14.28 5.97
C PRO A 127 4.42 15.65 6.66
N GLU A 128 5.04 15.79 7.84
CA GLU A 128 4.97 17.04 8.62
C GLU A 128 5.48 18.27 7.87
N ASP A 129 6.50 18.13 7.04
CA ASP A 129 7.04 19.21 6.21
C ASP A 129 6.04 19.68 5.16
N VAL A 130 5.29 18.77 4.55
CA VAL A 130 4.20 19.08 3.63
C VAL A 130 3.07 19.81 4.37
N MET A 131 2.67 19.34 5.55
CA MET A 131 1.66 20.00 6.36
C MET A 131 2.06 21.43 6.73
N LYS A 132 3.30 21.62 7.21
CA LYS A 132 3.85 22.95 7.52
C LYS A 132 3.90 23.87 6.30
N GLN A 133 4.28 23.34 5.15
CA GLN A 133 4.27 24.12 3.90
C GLN A 133 2.85 24.54 3.53
N THR A 134 1.89 23.65 3.62
CA THR A 134 0.48 23.94 3.34
C THR A 134 -0.07 25.02 4.28
N GLU A 135 0.24 24.95 5.58
CA GLU A 135 -0.15 25.97 6.56
C GLU A 135 0.45 27.34 6.26
N SER A 136 1.60 27.40 5.60
CA SER A 136 2.26 28.66 5.23
C SER A 136 1.70 29.30 3.95
N ILE A 137 0.87 28.57 3.17
CA ILE A 137 0.28 29.08 1.95
C ILE A 137 -0.87 30.04 2.31
N PRO A 138 -0.86 31.28 1.82
CA PRO A 138 -1.94 32.22 2.03
C PRO A 138 -3.26 31.70 1.47
N SER A 139 -4.34 31.84 2.22
CA SER A 139 -5.71 31.49 1.76
C SER A 139 -6.31 32.52 0.79
N VAL A 140 -5.62 33.64 0.59
CA VAL A 140 -6.06 34.75 -0.28
C VAL A 140 -5.03 34.94 -1.38
N ILE A 141 -5.52 35.14 -2.60
CA ILE A 141 -4.66 35.43 -3.75
C ILE A 141 -4.04 36.83 -3.57
N ASP A 142 -2.71 36.93 -3.68
CA ASP A 142 -2.00 38.20 -3.64
C ASP A 142 -2.43 39.08 -4.82
N GLN A 143 -2.73 40.34 -4.55
CA GLN A 143 -3.15 41.31 -5.55
C GLN A 143 -2.06 41.58 -6.60
N GLU A 144 -0.80 41.54 -6.22
CA GLU A 144 0.31 41.67 -7.16
C GLU A 144 0.44 40.47 -8.09
N GLU A 145 0.10 39.28 -7.63
CA GLU A 145 0.02 38.09 -8.47
C GLU A 145 -1.20 38.15 -9.40
N ALA A 146 -2.35 38.62 -8.89
CA ALA A 146 -3.56 38.79 -9.71
C ALA A 146 -3.33 39.77 -10.90
N LYS A 147 -2.58 40.87 -10.68
CA LYS A 147 -2.25 41.85 -11.74
C LYS A 147 -1.39 41.29 -12.88
N LYS A 148 -0.69 40.19 -12.65
CA LYS A 148 0.15 39.53 -13.69
C LYS A 148 -0.64 38.58 -14.57
N ARG A 149 -1.90 38.31 -14.24
CA ARG A 149 -2.77 37.38 -14.94
C ARG A 149 -3.77 38.13 -15.80
N GLU A 150 -4.25 37.49 -16.86
CA GLU A 150 -5.36 37.99 -17.66
C GLU A 150 -6.64 38.01 -16.81
N ASP A 151 -7.37 39.11 -16.87
CA ASP A 151 -8.63 39.28 -16.14
C ASP A 151 -9.80 38.79 -17.01
N LEU A 152 -10.34 37.65 -16.68
CA LEU A 152 -11.45 37.01 -17.37
C LEU A 152 -12.78 37.11 -16.61
N ARG A 153 -12.87 37.95 -15.57
CA ARG A 153 -14.06 38.03 -14.71
C ARG A 153 -15.30 38.54 -15.43
N ASP A 154 -15.13 39.27 -16.53
CA ASP A 154 -16.23 39.77 -17.37
C ASP A 154 -16.58 38.80 -18.52
N VAL A 155 -15.85 37.70 -18.68
CA VAL A 155 -16.10 36.65 -19.67
C VAL A 155 -17.06 35.61 -19.10
N THR A 156 -18.16 35.35 -19.83
CA THR A 156 -19.09 34.28 -19.45
C THR A 156 -18.40 32.93 -19.69
N MET A 157 -18.15 32.20 -18.62
CA MET A 157 -17.57 30.88 -18.64
C MET A 157 -18.48 29.88 -17.95
N VAL A 158 -18.49 28.65 -18.42
CA VAL A 158 -19.19 27.49 -17.82
C VAL A 158 -18.29 26.31 -17.72
N THR A 159 -18.45 25.54 -16.66
CA THR A 159 -17.87 24.20 -16.52
C THR A 159 -18.98 23.17 -16.71
N ILE A 160 -18.65 22.00 -17.25
CA ILE A 160 -19.61 20.91 -17.48
C ILE A 160 -19.06 19.68 -16.80
N ASP A 161 -19.33 19.59 -15.51
CA ASP A 161 -18.80 18.55 -14.63
C ASP A 161 -19.91 17.65 -14.10
N GLY A 162 -19.56 16.51 -13.53
CA GLY A 162 -20.52 15.66 -12.82
C GLY A 162 -21.04 16.33 -11.54
N GLU A 163 -22.24 15.93 -11.09
CA GLU A 163 -22.91 16.51 -9.91
C GLU A 163 -22.05 16.47 -8.63
N ASP A 164 -21.20 15.45 -8.50
CA ASP A 164 -20.32 15.25 -7.33
C ASP A 164 -18.89 15.83 -7.51
N ALA A 165 -18.61 16.51 -8.62
CA ALA A 165 -17.30 17.08 -8.88
C ALA A 165 -16.93 18.13 -7.84
N LYS A 166 -15.75 17.96 -7.22
CA LYS A 166 -15.18 18.93 -6.27
C LYS A 166 -14.05 19.75 -6.88
N ASP A 167 -13.60 19.34 -8.04
CA ASP A 167 -12.50 19.88 -8.79
C ASP A 167 -13.01 20.22 -10.20
N LEU A 168 -13.02 21.50 -10.54
CA LEU A 168 -13.56 22.02 -11.79
C LEU A 168 -12.40 22.43 -12.68
N ASP A 169 -11.91 21.52 -13.52
CA ASP A 169 -10.68 21.69 -14.28
C ASP A 169 -10.90 22.51 -15.56
N ASP A 170 -11.89 22.14 -16.36
CA ASP A 170 -12.11 22.71 -17.67
C ASP A 170 -13.26 23.74 -17.69
N ALA A 171 -12.96 24.93 -18.21
CA ALA A 171 -13.97 25.93 -18.44
C ALA A 171 -14.04 26.30 -19.93
N VAL A 172 -15.23 26.49 -20.46
CA VAL A 172 -15.48 26.92 -21.83
C VAL A 172 -16.17 28.25 -21.88
N SER A 173 -15.78 29.10 -22.81
CA SER A 173 -16.47 30.35 -23.16
C SER A 173 -16.79 30.36 -24.65
N VAL A 174 -17.82 31.07 -25.04
CA VAL A 174 -18.23 31.21 -26.44
C VAL A 174 -18.39 32.69 -26.77
N GLU A 175 -17.79 33.09 -27.86
CA GLU A 175 -17.92 34.41 -28.45
C GLU A 175 -18.43 34.29 -29.89
N VAL A 176 -19.43 35.08 -30.25
CA VAL A 176 -19.91 35.15 -31.63
C VAL A 176 -19.12 36.25 -32.33
N LEU A 177 -18.35 35.87 -33.34
CA LEU A 177 -17.59 36.83 -34.15
C LEU A 177 -18.47 37.53 -35.17
N GLU A 178 -18.00 38.70 -35.67
CA GLU A 178 -18.75 39.52 -36.67
C GLU A 178 -19.03 38.77 -37.97
N ASN A 179 -18.28 37.72 -38.27
CA ASN A 179 -18.45 36.89 -39.48
C ASN A 179 -19.31 35.62 -39.24
N GLY A 180 -19.90 35.48 -38.08
CA GLY A 180 -20.79 34.34 -37.73
C GLY A 180 -20.10 33.13 -37.13
#